data_f0909fa78854ad1ffa5a211c20331f5d
#
_entry.id   f0909fa78854ad1ffa5a211c20331f5d
#
_cell.length_a   1.000
_cell.length_b   1.000
_cell.length_c   1.000
_cell.angle_alpha   90.00
_cell.angle_beta   90.00
_cell.angle_gamma   90.00
#
_symmetry.space_group_name_H-M   'P 1'
#
loop_
_entity.id
_entity.type
_entity.pdbx_description
1 polymer ?
#
loop_
_entity_poly.entity_id
_entity_poly.type
_entity_poly.pdbx_seq_one_letter_code
_entity_poly.pdbx_strand_id
1 'polypeptide(L)'
;MKQRINACLGNLFEHYDTALFGFLSPFLAPLIFPKQDPLTALILTYAMIPLGMLVRPIGSLVFGYIGDVYGRSYALFLTLAGMALVSGCIAFTPTYQSIGLLAPIIFCLGRVLQNFLAAGETMGGAIFLLENSPEKKRDFLSSLYNASTMGGHLLASLGVFLISQYANMNFGWRILYLCGCITALFGCLMRRSQPPIQVINPQKNRLKEIFWANRKPLLAILICSGFGTASYSLALVLMNGFIPLISTTTKAEIMKINTYLLLLDFCALPFFGWLAAKIGREKLMLAASLGGALCTIPLLLSLEGSSLITIIAIRIPFVLFGVAFFAPFHAWAASLVAPTHRYAVISLGYALGYQLLGSPTAAISLWCFQKTGHVASVGWYWMLLAFATSVVLMKTKSQIVEAAHE
;
A
#
# COMPACT_ATOMS: atom_id res chain seq x y z
N MET A 1 20.73 8.61 14.41
CA MET A 1 19.64 9.47 13.94
C MET A 1 19.60 9.56 12.41
N LYS A 2 20.69 9.90 11.71
CA LYS A 2 20.74 9.99 10.22
C LYS A 2 20.24 8.74 9.48
N GLN A 3 20.62 7.52 9.90
CA GLN A 3 20.19 6.28 9.25
C GLN A 3 18.65 6.04 9.33
N ARG A 4 18.03 6.43 10.44
CA ARG A 4 16.55 6.32 10.62
C ARG A 4 15.82 7.30 9.70
N ILE A 5 16.33 8.51 9.57
CA ILE A 5 15.76 9.54 8.67
C ILE A 5 15.91 9.09 7.21
N ASN A 6 17.07 8.57 6.82
CA ASN A 6 17.30 8.08 5.46
C ASN A 6 16.38 6.89 5.09
N ALA A 7 16.10 6.00 6.05
CA ALA A 7 15.15 4.90 5.85
C ALA A 7 13.72 5.43 5.60
N CYS A 8 13.27 6.41 6.38
CA CYS A 8 11.96 7.03 6.20
C CYS A 8 11.85 7.82 4.89
N LEU A 9 12.90 8.55 4.48
CA LEU A 9 12.91 9.29 3.23
C LEU A 9 12.90 8.35 2.00
N GLY A 10 13.70 7.27 2.05
CA GLY A 10 13.68 6.27 0.98
C GLY A 10 12.29 5.63 0.82
N ASN A 11 11.67 5.26 1.94
CA ASN A 11 10.32 4.72 1.98
C ASN A 11 9.28 5.72 1.44
N LEU A 12 9.41 7.02 1.75
CA LEU A 12 8.54 8.07 1.24
C LEU A 12 8.62 8.17 -0.29
N PHE A 13 9.82 8.19 -0.87
CA PHE A 13 9.99 8.31 -2.32
C PHE A 13 9.51 7.07 -3.08
N GLU A 14 9.77 5.86 -2.57
CA GLU A 14 9.24 4.62 -3.14
C GLU A 14 7.71 4.65 -3.20
N HIS A 15 7.08 5.08 -2.10
CA HIS A 15 5.63 5.09 -1.99
C HIS A 15 4.96 6.22 -2.80
N TYR A 16 5.66 7.33 -3.07
CA TYR A 16 5.21 8.33 -4.03
C TYR A 16 4.97 7.72 -5.41
N ASP A 17 5.97 7.03 -5.96
CA ASP A 17 5.90 6.46 -7.31
C ASP A 17 4.89 5.29 -7.38
N THR A 18 4.84 4.48 -6.33
CA THR A 18 3.89 3.36 -6.22
C THR A 18 2.45 3.84 -6.19
N ALA A 19 2.14 4.92 -5.46
CA ALA A 19 0.79 5.46 -5.31
C ALA A 19 0.28 6.21 -6.55
N LEU A 20 1.19 6.79 -7.33
CA LEU A 20 0.83 7.60 -8.50
C LEU A 20 -0.15 6.89 -9.43
N PHE A 21 0.11 5.63 -9.78
CA PHE A 21 -0.75 4.90 -10.70
C PHE A 21 -2.17 4.75 -10.15
N GLY A 22 -2.30 4.43 -8.86
CA GLY A 22 -3.62 4.30 -8.22
C GLY A 22 -4.43 5.59 -8.27
N PHE A 23 -3.81 6.72 -7.95
CA PHE A 23 -4.47 8.04 -7.97
C PHE A 23 -4.71 8.57 -9.38
N LEU A 24 -3.83 8.25 -10.32
CA LEU A 24 -3.99 8.61 -11.72
C LEU A 24 -4.98 7.70 -12.46
N SER A 25 -5.30 6.52 -11.97
CA SER A 25 -6.17 5.53 -12.65
C SER A 25 -7.48 6.12 -13.18
N PRO A 26 -8.23 6.97 -12.45
CA PRO A 26 -9.46 7.59 -12.95
C PRO A 26 -9.24 8.50 -14.18
N PHE A 27 -8.05 9.08 -14.31
CA PHE A 27 -7.67 9.96 -15.41
C PHE A 27 -7.00 9.19 -16.54
N LEU A 28 -6.25 8.14 -16.23
CA LEU A 28 -5.58 7.28 -17.22
C LEU A 28 -6.54 6.32 -17.92
N ALA A 29 -7.57 5.83 -17.23
CA ALA A 29 -8.51 4.85 -17.78
C ALA A 29 -9.06 5.26 -19.15
N PRO A 30 -9.59 6.46 -19.37
CA PRO A 30 -10.09 6.88 -20.70
C PRO A 30 -8.98 7.09 -21.74
N LEU A 31 -7.73 7.31 -21.32
CA LEU A 31 -6.59 7.48 -22.21
C LEU A 31 -5.99 6.14 -22.67
N ILE A 32 -6.12 5.10 -21.83
CA ILE A 32 -5.58 3.76 -22.08
C ILE A 32 -6.64 2.87 -22.72
N PHE A 33 -7.93 3.01 -22.32
CA PHE A 33 -9.06 2.19 -22.80
C PHE A 33 -10.22 3.05 -23.35
N PRO A 34 -10.01 3.89 -24.36
CA PRO A 34 -11.03 4.82 -24.83
C PRO A 34 -12.24 4.16 -25.52
N LYS A 35 -12.15 2.89 -25.93
CA LYS A 35 -13.23 2.12 -26.56
C LYS A 35 -14.14 1.40 -25.58
N GLN A 36 -13.82 1.43 -24.28
CA GLN A 36 -14.60 0.81 -23.21
C GLN A 36 -15.53 1.84 -22.54
N ASP A 37 -16.62 1.36 -21.97
CA ASP A 37 -17.41 2.20 -21.06
C ASP A 37 -16.57 2.63 -19.84
N PRO A 38 -16.91 3.77 -19.17
CA PRO A 38 -16.08 4.32 -18.10
C PRO A 38 -15.82 3.36 -16.94
N LEU A 39 -16.80 2.53 -16.58
CA LEU A 39 -16.68 1.58 -15.48
C LEU A 39 -15.73 0.43 -15.85
N THR A 40 -15.91 -0.17 -17.03
CA THR A 40 -15.03 -1.23 -17.54
C THR A 40 -13.61 -0.74 -17.74
N ALA A 41 -13.40 0.46 -18.30
CA ALA A 41 -12.09 1.07 -18.46
C ALA A 41 -11.39 1.25 -17.09
N LEU A 42 -12.12 1.65 -16.05
CA LEU A 42 -11.61 1.81 -14.70
C LEU A 42 -11.26 0.47 -14.05
N ILE A 43 -12.11 -0.55 -14.20
CA ILE A 43 -11.85 -1.93 -13.72
C ILE A 43 -10.55 -2.47 -14.33
N LEU A 44 -10.39 -2.38 -15.66
CA LEU A 44 -9.20 -2.84 -16.36
C LEU A 44 -7.94 -2.09 -15.90
N THR A 45 -8.05 -0.79 -15.67
CA THR A 45 -6.92 0.02 -15.18
C THR A 45 -6.54 -0.39 -13.76
N TYR A 46 -7.50 -0.58 -12.86
CA TYR A 46 -7.21 -1.04 -11.50
C TYR A 46 -6.71 -2.49 -11.45
N ALA A 47 -7.11 -3.35 -12.39
CA ALA A 47 -6.61 -4.72 -12.48
C ALA A 47 -5.11 -4.80 -12.84
N MET A 48 -4.52 -3.74 -13.43
CA MET A 48 -3.07 -3.66 -13.62
C MET A 48 -2.29 -3.58 -12.31
N ILE A 49 -2.90 -3.13 -11.20
CA ILE A 49 -2.24 -3.04 -9.89
C ILE A 49 -1.85 -4.44 -9.38
N PRO A 50 -2.77 -5.39 -9.18
CA PRO A 50 -2.42 -6.74 -8.74
C PRO A 50 -1.54 -7.49 -9.74
N LEU A 51 -1.74 -7.31 -11.04
CA LEU A 51 -0.88 -7.92 -12.07
C LEU A 51 0.58 -7.49 -11.91
N GLY A 52 0.82 -6.18 -11.73
CA GLY A 52 2.17 -5.68 -11.47
C GLY A 52 2.80 -6.27 -10.21
N MET A 53 2.01 -6.57 -9.19
CA MET A 53 2.51 -7.05 -7.91
C MET A 53 2.88 -8.54 -7.90
N LEU A 54 2.37 -9.36 -8.82
CA LEU A 54 2.67 -10.80 -8.90
C LEU A 54 4.16 -11.10 -9.08
N VAL A 55 4.94 -10.18 -9.62
CA VAL A 55 6.38 -10.33 -9.83
C VAL A 55 7.24 -9.93 -8.61
N ARG A 56 6.66 -9.34 -7.57
CA ARG A 56 7.40 -8.94 -6.35
C ARG A 56 8.18 -10.09 -5.68
N PRO A 57 7.64 -11.32 -5.54
CA PRO A 57 8.41 -12.43 -4.99
C PRO A 57 9.66 -12.76 -5.81
N ILE A 58 9.56 -12.70 -7.15
CA ILE A 58 10.69 -12.93 -8.05
C ILE A 58 11.71 -11.79 -7.89
N GLY A 59 11.26 -10.55 -7.84
CA GLY A 59 12.12 -9.39 -7.58
C GLY A 59 12.88 -9.50 -6.27
N SER A 60 12.21 -9.89 -5.18
CA SER A 60 12.87 -10.07 -3.88
C SER A 60 13.93 -11.17 -3.89
N LEU A 61 13.74 -12.27 -4.63
CA LEU A 61 14.74 -13.32 -4.79
C LEU A 61 15.96 -12.81 -5.60
N VAL A 62 15.71 -12.12 -6.71
CA VAL A 62 16.77 -11.59 -7.58
C VAL A 62 17.61 -10.53 -6.87
N PHE A 63 16.96 -9.53 -6.26
CA PHE A 63 17.66 -8.46 -5.56
C PHE A 63 18.24 -8.92 -4.21
N GLY A 64 17.64 -9.94 -3.58
CA GLY A 64 18.24 -10.65 -2.46
C GLY A 64 19.56 -11.28 -2.84
N TYR A 65 19.58 -12.06 -3.93
CA TYR A 65 20.81 -12.67 -4.46
C TYR A 65 21.88 -11.63 -4.84
N ILE A 66 21.46 -10.56 -5.58
CA ILE A 66 22.38 -9.47 -5.94
C ILE A 66 22.95 -8.80 -4.68
N GLY A 67 22.13 -8.59 -3.66
CA GLY A 67 22.54 -8.01 -2.38
C GLY A 67 23.52 -8.88 -1.61
N ASP A 68 23.37 -10.20 -1.68
CA ASP A 68 24.26 -11.16 -1.02
C ASP A 68 25.60 -11.31 -1.75
N VAL A 69 25.61 -11.26 -3.09
CA VAL A 69 26.84 -11.46 -3.91
C VAL A 69 27.59 -10.15 -4.13
N TYR A 70 26.90 -9.07 -4.50
CA TYR A 70 27.51 -7.79 -4.88
C TYR A 70 27.39 -6.71 -3.81
N GLY A 71 26.70 -7.01 -2.71
CA GLY A 71 26.46 -6.08 -1.60
C GLY A 71 25.12 -5.37 -1.66
N ARG A 72 24.48 -5.18 -0.47
CA ARG A 72 23.15 -4.59 -0.34
C ARG A 72 23.03 -3.18 -0.92
N SER A 73 24.07 -2.36 -0.78
CA SER A 73 24.09 -1.00 -1.35
C SER A 73 24.00 -1.01 -2.87
N TYR A 74 24.63 -1.97 -3.52
CA TYR A 74 24.57 -2.13 -4.97
C TYR A 74 23.19 -2.60 -5.45
N ALA A 75 22.59 -3.58 -4.76
CA ALA A 75 21.23 -4.03 -5.06
C ALA A 75 20.22 -2.88 -4.97
N LEU A 76 20.30 -2.08 -3.89
CA LEU A 76 19.44 -0.93 -3.66
C LEU A 76 19.68 0.20 -4.67
N PHE A 77 20.91 0.39 -5.13
CA PHE A 77 21.21 1.32 -6.22
C PHE A 77 20.54 0.88 -7.53
N LEU A 78 20.65 -0.40 -7.88
CA LEU A 78 20.03 -0.96 -9.09
C LEU A 78 18.50 -0.86 -9.07
N THR A 79 17.87 -1.10 -7.92
CA THR A 79 16.40 -0.96 -7.78
C THR A 79 15.95 0.46 -8.04
N LEU A 80 16.59 1.46 -7.43
CA LEU A 80 16.22 2.86 -7.61
C LEU A 80 16.56 3.39 -9.01
N ALA A 81 17.72 3.01 -9.57
CA ALA A 81 18.10 3.39 -10.93
C ALA A 81 17.11 2.80 -11.95
N GLY A 82 16.73 1.53 -11.76
CA GLY A 82 15.69 0.88 -12.57
C GLY A 82 14.32 1.56 -12.43
N MET A 83 13.91 1.91 -11.21
CA MET A 83 12.66 2.65 -10.95
C MET A 83 12.65 3.99 -11.70
N ALA A 84 13.73 4.76 -11.61
CA ALA A 84 13.86 6.03 -12.34
C ALA A 84 13.72 5.84 -13.85
N LEU A 85 14.39 4.83 -14.41
CA LEU A 85 14.29 4.50 -15.84
C LEU A 85 12.86 4.14 -16.24
N VAL A 86 12.20 3.25 -15.49
CA VAL A 86 10.84 2.78 -15.82
C VAL A 86 9.82 3.90 -15.68
N SER A 87 9.89 4.72 -14.63
CA SER A 87 9.00 5.87 -14.44
C SER A 87 9.21 6.90 -15.55
N GLY A 88 10.46 7.13 -15.97
CA GLY A 88 10.78 7.93 -17.16
C GLY A 88 10.16 7.36 -18.44
N CYS A 89 10.30 6.05 -18.70
CA CYS A 89 9.69 5.40 -19.85
C CYS A 89 8.16 5.51 -19.86
N ILE A 90 7.52 5.33 -18.70
CA ILE A 90 6.06 5.51 -18.58
C ILE A 90 5.68 6.96 -18.91
N ALA A 91 6.42 7.97 -18.43
CA ALA A 91 6.14 9.38 -18.70
C ALA A 91 6.11 9.72 -20.19
N PHE A 92 6.94 9.04 -21.01
CA PHE A 92 7.01 9.25 -22.45
C PHE A 92 6.11 8.30 -23.25
N THR A 93 5.35 7.40 -22.60
CA THR A 93 4.47 6.47 -23.31
C THR A 93 3.35 7.24 -24.04
N PRO A 94 3.16 7.00 -25.36
CA PRO A 94 2.05 7.58 -26.11
C PRO A 94 0.69 7.01 -25.64
N THR A 95 -0.37 7.76 -25.88
CA THR A 95 -1.74 7.33 -25.54
C THR A 95 -2.28 6.29 -26.55
N TYR A 96 -3.42 5.68 -26.23
CA TYR A 96 -4.10 4.72 -27.12
C TYR A 96 -4.39 5.31 -28.50
N GLN A 97 -4.69 6.60 -28.60
CA GLN A 97 -4.98 7.27 -29.86
C GLN A 97 -3.78 7.23 -30.84
N SER A 98 -2.55 7.20 -30.31
CA SER A 98 -1.32 7.21 -31.12
C SER A 98 -0.83 5.80 -31.46
N ILE A 99 -0.88 4.86 -30.51
CA ILE A 99 -0.26 3.51 -30.67
C ILE A 99 -1.22 2.34 -30.42
N GLY A 100 -2.52 2.61 -30.26
CA GLY A 100 -3.53 1.57 -30.06
C GLY A 100 -3.29 0.69 -28.83
N LEU A 101 -3.46 -0.62 -29.00
CA LEU A 101 -3.30 -1.61 -27.92
C LEU A 101 -1.89 -1.67 -27.31
N LEU A 102 -0.88 -1.12 -27.96
CA LEU A 102 0.47 -1.05 -27.38
C LEU A 102 0.50 -0.14 -26.15
N ALA A 103 -0.36 0.88 -26.05
CA ALA A 103 -0.41 1.77 -24.88
C ALA A 103 -0.72 0.99 -23.59
N PRO A 104 -1.85 0.28 -23.43
CA PRO A 104 -2.13 -0.48 -22.20
C PRO A 104 -1.07 -1.57 -21.92
N ILE A 105 -0.49 -2.18 -22.95
CA ILE A 105 0.57 -3.19 -22.79
C ILE A 105 1.82 -2.55 -22.18
N ILE A 106 2.27 -1.39 -22.67
CA ILE A 106 3.44 -0.68 -22.15
C ILE A 106 3.18 -0.22 -20.69
N PHE A 107 1.98 0.31 -20.41
CA PHE A 107 1.62 0.68 -19.03
C PHE A 107 1.65 -0.54 -18.09
N CYS A 108 1.08 -1.68 -18.51
CA CYS A 108 1.08 -2.91 -17.74
C CYS A 108 2.50 -3.42 -17.48
N LEU A 109 3.33 -3.49 -18.53
CA LEU A 109 4.74 -3.88 -18.41
C LEU A 109 5.52 -2.93 -17.51
N GLY A 110 5.30 -1.63 -17.64
CA GLY A 110 5.88 -0.61 -16.74
C GLY A 110 5.54 -0.88 -15.29
N ARG A 111 4.27 -1.18 -14.97
CA ARG A 111 3.81 -1.54 -13.61
C ARG A 111 4.44 -2.85 -13.11
N VAL A 112 4.57 -3.84 -13.96
CA VAL A 112 5.25 -5.11 -13.65
C VAL A 112 6.72 -4.84 -13.29
N LEU A 113 7.44 -4.07 -14.12
CA LEU A 113 8.85 -3.73 -13.87
C LEU A 113 9.02 -2.85 -12.62
N GLN A 114 8.18 -1.83 -12.39
CA GLN A 114 8.22 -1.03 -11.16
C GLN A 114 8.07 -1.90 -9.91
N ASN A 115 7.09 -2.82 -9.89
CA ASN A 115 6.88 -3.71 -8.76
C ASN A 115 8.00 -4.75 -8.58
N PHE A 116 8.59 -5.24 -9.66
CA PHE A 116 9.77 -6.10 -9.61
C PHE A 116 10.96 -5.41 -8.93
N LEU A 117 11.22 -4.15 -9.31
CA LEU A 117 12.29 -3.33 -8.74
C LEU A 117 12.02 -2.94 -7.28
N ALA A 118 10.80 -2.49 -6.97
CA ALA A 118 10.39 -2.10 -5.62
C ALA A 118 10.50 -3.25 -4.60
N ALA A 119 10.43 -4.51 -5.05
CA ALA A 119 10.53 -5.68 -4.18
C ALA A 119 11.87 -5.80 -3.43
N GLY A 120 12.93 -5.16 -3.91
CA GLY A 120 14.25 -5.17 -3.25
C GLY A 120 14.31 -4.33 -1.96
N GLU A 121 13.34 -3.44 -1.71
CA GLU A 121 13.37 -2.51 -0.57
C GLU A 121 12.39 -2.86 0.57
N THR A 122 11.44 -3.74 0.33
CA THR A 122 10.29 -3.98 1.19
C THR A 122 10.67 -4.50 2.58
N MET A 123 10.03 -4.02 3.64
CA MET A 123 10.07 -4.45 5.05
C MET A 123 11.39 -4.29 5.82
N GLY A 124 12.54 -4.19 5.17
CA GLY A 124 13.84 -4.06 5.85
C GLY A 124 13.91 -2.86 6.80
N GLY A 125 13.36 -1.72 6.39
CA GLY A 125 13.36 -0.49 7.17
C GLY A 125 12.48 -0.56 8.43
N ALA A 126 11.29 -1.16 8.34
CA ALA A 126 10.39 -1.31 9.49
C ALA A 126 10.99 -2.23 10.56
N ILE A 127 11.47 -3.41 10.17
CA ILE A 127 12.07 -4.38 11.10
C ILE A 127 13.32 -3.80 11.74
N PHE A 128 14.21 -3.18 10.96
CA PHE A 128 15.41 -2.52 11.48
C PHE A 128 15.08 -1.46 12.53
N LEU A 129 14.04 -0.64 12.27
CA LEU A 129 13.60 0.39 13.21
C LEU A 129 13.09 -0.21 14.53
N LEU A 130 12.32 -1.30 14.45
CA LEU A 130 11.71 -1.94 15.62
C LEU A 130 12.74 -2.71 16.46
N GLU A 131 13.66 -3.42 15.84
CA GLU A 131 14.70 -4.21 16.55
C GLU A 131 15.68 -3.33 17.30
N ASN A 132 16.01 -2.17 16.76
CA ASN A 132 16.90 -1.19 17.41
C ASN A 132 16.17 -0.22 18.36
N SER A 133 15.00 -0.61 18.87
CA SER A 133 14.17 0.29 19.68
C SER A 133 13.58 -0.41 20.91
N PRO A 134 13.45 0.34 22.05
CA PRO A 134 12.84 -0.18 23.26
C PRO A 134 11.40 -0.64 23.00
N GLU A 135 11.00 -1.73 23.65
CA GLU A 135 9.69 -2.37 23.42
C GLU A 135 8.51 -1.41 23.63
N LYS A 136 8.58 -0.58 24.68
CA LYS A 136 7.55 0.44 25.00
C LYS A 136 7.34 1.49 23.90
N LYS A 137 8.31 1.66 22.96
CA LYS A 137 8.24 2.64 21.85
C LYS A 137 7.93 1.99 20.51
N ARG A 138 7.82 0.67 20.42
CA ARG A 138 7.66 -0.04 19.13
C ARG A 138 6.37 0.33 18.40
N ASP A 139 5.25 0.46 19.12
CA ASP A 139 3.97 0.83 18.49
C ASP A 139 4.02 2.25 17.89
N PHE A 140 4.60 3.19 18.63
CA PHE A 140 4.80 4.56 18.15
C PHE A 140 5.77 4.62 16.95
N LEU A 141 6.86 3.86 16.99
CA LEU A 141 7.83 3.81 15.90
C LEU A 141 7.29 3.08 14.67
N SER A 142 6.46 2.06 14.85
CA SER A 142 5.68 1.43 13.78
C SER A 142 4.81 2.45 13.07
N SER A 143 4.08 3.26 13.83
CA SER A 143 3.22 4.30 13.26
C SER A 143 3.99 5.40 12.54
N LEU A 144 5.18 5.79 13.03
CA LEU A 144 6.05 6.75 12.31
C LEU A 144 6.58 6.22 10.99
N TYR A 145 6.91 4.92 10.94
CA TYR A 145 7.30 4.30 9.68
C TYR A 145 6.15 4.29 8.68
N ASN A 146 4.95 3.92 9.13
CA ASN A 146 3.73 4.00 8.31
C ASN A 146 3.40 5.44 7.89
N ALA A 147 3.64 6.43 8.76
CA ALA A 147 3.49 7.83 8.40
C ALA A 147 4.44 8.25 7.26
N SER A 148 5.68 7.74 7.20
CA SER A 148 6.55 8.02 6.05
C SER A 148 6.03 7.43 4.73
N THR A 149 5.38 6.25 4.78
CA THR A 149 4.64 5.67 3.65
C THR A 149 3.51 6.60 3.21
N MET A 150 2.66 7.03 4.14
CA MET A 150 1.54 7.93 3.85
C MET A 150 2.01 9.32 3.39
N GLY A 151 3.18 9.77 3.84
CA GLY A 151 3.82 10.98 3.31
C GLY A 151 4.09 10.90 1.80
N GLY A 152 4.57 9.75 1.32
CA GLY A 152 4.75 9.49 -0.11
C GLY A 152 3.41 9.51 -0.87
N HIS A 153 2.40 8.84 -0.34
CA HIS A 153 1.05 8.85 -0.92
C HIS A 153 0.41 10.25 -0.93
N LEU A 154 0.63 11.05 0.13
CA LEU A 154 0.14 12.42 0.23
C LEU A 154 0.78 13.30 -0.85
N LEU A 155 2.08 13.20 -1.06
CA LEU A 155 2.77 13.94 -2.13
C LEU A 155 2.27 13.55 -3.51
N ALA A 156 2.03 12.25 -3.75
CA ALA A 156 1.45 11.79 -5.01
C ALA A 156 0.03 12.32 -5.23
N SER A 157 -0.83 12.24 -4.20
CA SER A 157 -2.20 12.74 -4.27
C SER A 157 -2.26 14.25 -4.47
N LEU A 158 -1.41 15.00 -3.75
CA LEU A 158 -1.28 16.45 -3.91
C LEU A 158 -0.86 16.82 -5.33
N GLY A 159 0.13 16.10 -5.89
CA GLY A 159 0.56 16.29 -7.27
C GLY A 159 -0.58 16.05 -8.26
N VAL A 160 -1.32 14.95 -8.12
CA VAL A 160 -2.47 14.64 -8.98
C VAL A 160 -3.57 15.70 -8.82
N PHE A 161 -3.87 16.14 -7.60
CA PHE A 161 -4.83 17.22 -7.35
C PHE A 161 -4.42 18.52 -8.05
N LEU A 162 -3.19 18.99 -7.85
CA LEU A 162 -2.70 20.24 -8.46
C LEU A 162 -2.77 20.18 -9.99
N ILE A 163 -2.30 19.09 -10.60
CA ILE A 163 -2.37 18.93 -12.06
C ILE A 163 -3.83 18.87 -12.54
N SER A 164 -4.70 18.16 -11.83
CA SER A 164 -6.11 18.04 -12.23
C SER A 164 -6.90 19.35 -12.12
N GLN A 165 -6.46 20.27 -11.26
CA GLN A 165 -7.11 21.56 -11.03
C GLN A 165 -6.57 22.65 -11.97
N TYR A 166 -5.26 22.67 -12.22
CA TYR A 166 -4.60 23.81 -12.84
C TYR A 166 -3.97 23.52 -14.21
N ALA A 167 -3.93 22.26 -14.64
CA ALA A 167 -3.32 21.85 -15.89
C ALA A 167 -4.18 20.86 -16.68
N ASN A 168 -3.85 20.69 -17.96
CA ASN A 168 -4.49 19.68 -18.78
C ASN A 168 -4.01 18.28 -18.38
N MET A 169 -4.90 17.45 -17.86
CA MET A 169 -4.59 16.10 -17.38
C MET A 169 -4.14 15.16 -18.50
N ASN A 170 -4.48 15.43 -19.77
CA ASN A 170 -4.00 14.65 -20.91
C ASN A 170 -2.46 14.65 -21.04
N PHE A 171 -1.81 15.69 -20.55
CA PHE A 171 -0.35 15.78 -20.51
C PHE A 171 0.21 15.75 -19.09
N GLY A 172 -0.49 16.31 -18.12
CA GLY A 172 -0.02 16.55 -16.76
C GLY A 172 0.41 15.29 -15.99
N TRP A 173 -0.19 14.15 -16.25
CA TRP A 173 0.21 12.87 -15.63
C TRP A 173 1.67 12.49 -15.95
N ARG A 174 2.21 12.93 -17.10
CA ARG A 174 3.61 12.73 -17.49
C ARG A 174 4.57 13.46 -16.55
N ILE A 175 4.22 14.69 -16.18
CA ILE A 175 5.02 15.51 -15.25
C ILE A 175 5.15 14.79 -13.91
N LEU A 176 4.08 14.18 -13.41
CA LEU A 176 4.11 13.45 -12.14
C LEU A 176 5.04 12.23 -12.18
N TYR A 177 5.05 11.48 -13.29
CA TYR A 177 6.01 10.37 -13.47
C TYR A 177 7.45 10.87 -13.63
N LEU A 178 7.67 12.02 -14.26
CA LEU A 178 9.00 12.66 -14.31
C LEU A 178 9.46 13.11 -12.92
N CYS A 179 8.56 13.62 -12.07
CA CYS A 179 8.88 13.88 -10.67
C CYS A 179 9.27 12.59 -9.93
N GLY A 180 8.59 11.47 -10.19
CA GLY A 180 8.98 10.14 -9.69
C GLY A 180 10.38 9.72 -10.13
N CYS A 181 10.71 9.94 -11.40
CA CYS A 181 12.06 9.71 -11.90
C CYS A 181 13.11 10.54 -11.14
N ILE A 182 12.86 11.83 -10.90
CA ILE A 182 13.76 12.73 -10.17
C ILE A 182 13.93 12.27 -8.72
N THR A 183 12.84 11.92 -8.02
CA THR A 183 12.91 11.45 -6.62
C THR A 183 13.66 10.14 -6.49
N ALA A 184 13.49 9.21 -7.44
CA ALA A 184 14.24 7.95 -7.48
C ALA A 184 15.74 8.19 -7.72
N LEU A 185 16.12 9.11 -8.64
CA LEU A 185 17.51 9.52 -8.86
C LEU A 185 18.11 10.16 -7.62
N PHE A 186 17.37 11.02 -6.93
CA PHE A 186 17.82 11.59 -5.66
C PHE A 186 18.06 10.51 -4.59
N GLY A 187 17.15 9.52 -4.50
CA GLY A 187 17.34 8.34 -3.66
C GLY A 187 18.61 7.56 -3.98
N CYS A 188 18.95 7.40 -5.27
CA CYS A 188 20.22 6.78 -5.71
C CYS A 188 21.45 7.55 -5.18
N LEU A 189 21.44 8.88 -5.31
CA LEU A 189 22.54 9.73 -4.85
C LEU A 189 22.74 9.65 -3.34
N MET A 190 21.65 9.67 -2.56
CA MET A 190 21.70 9.53 -1.09
C MET A 190 22.30 8.19 -0.64
N ARG A 191 22.12 7.11 -1.40
CA ARG A 191 22.58 5.76 -1.04
C ARG A 191 24.00 5.47 -1.48
N ARG A 192 24.51 6.14 -2.50
CA ARG A 192 25.91 5.99 -2.96
C ARG A 192 26.93 6.29 -1.86
N SER A 193 26.58 7.09 -0.86
CA SER A 193 27.44 7.49 0.26
C SER A 193 27.26 6.63 1.53
N GLN A 194 26.46 5.55 1.50
CA GLN A 194 26.28 4.70 2.67
C GLN A 194 27.34 3.58 2.71
N PRO A 195 27.92 3.28 3.90
CA PRO A 195 28.84 2.17 4.04
C PRO A 195 28.13 0.84 3.72
N PRO A 196 28.83 -0.15 3.14
CA PRO A 196 28.27 -1.46 2.87
C PRO A 196 27.75 -2.08 4.18
N ILE A 197 26.47 -2.43 4.20
CA ILE A 197 25.88 -3.17 5.32
C ILE A 197 26.47 -4.59 5.23
N GLN A 198 27.22 -5.01 6.27
CA GLN A 198 27.81 -6.35 6.32
C GLN A 198 26.69 -7.39 6.24
N VAL A 199 26.81 -8.28 5.29
CA VAL A 199 25.93 -9.44 5.14
C VAL A 199 26.20 -10.36 6.32
N ILE A 200 25.26 -10.52 7.22
CA ILE A 200 25.24 -11.62 8.19
C ILE A 200 25.03 -12.87 7.33
N ASN A 201 26.02 -13.77 7.33
CA ASN A 201 26.03 -15.03 6.59
C ASN A 201 24.62 -15.62 6.57
N PRO A 202 23.98 -15.80 5.41
CA PRO A 202 22.69 -16.46 5.37
C PRO A 202 22.95 -17.90 5.82
N GLN A 203 22.55 -18.24 7.03
CA GLN A 203 22.42 -19.65 7.37
C GLN A 203 21.51 -20.23 6.30
N LYS A 204 22.04 -21.19 5.53
CA LYS A 204 21.33 -22.03 4.54
C LYS A 204 20.24 -22.88 5.23
N ASN A 205 19.59 -22.32 6.23
CA ASN A 205 18.49 -22.98 6.93
C ASN A 205 17.32 -23.06 5.98
N ARG A 206 16.94 -24.25 5.72
CA ARG A 206 15.76 -24.76 5.05
C ARG A 206 14.59 -23.79 5.21
N LEU A 207 14.47 -22.78 4.36
CA LEU A 207 13.38 -21.78 4.37
C LEU A 207 12.02 -22.47 4.52
N LYS A 208 11.85 -23.67 3.91
CA LYS A 208 10.66 -24.50 4.01
C LYS A 208 10.33 -24.88 5.47
N GLU A 209 11.33 -25.21 6.28
CA GLU A 209 11.15 -25.58 7.70
C GLU A 209 10.75 -24.36 8.53
N ILE A 210 11.40 -23.21 8.28
CA ILE A 210 11.05 -21.93 8.94
C ILE A 210 9.60 -21.58 8.68
N PHE A 211 9.16 -21.63 7.43
CA PHE A 211 7.78 -21.28 7.07
C PHE A 211 6.76 -22.31 7.60
N TRP A 212 7.10 -23.59 7.58
CA TRP A 212 6.21 -24.64 8.13
C TRP A 212 6.05 -24.52 9.64
N ALA A 213 7.14 -24.26 10.37
CA ALA A 213 7.11 -24.03 11.81
C ALA A 213 6.31 -22.76 12.19
N ASN A 214 6.38 -21.71 11.36
CA ASN A 214 5.71 -20.42 11.60
C ASN A 214 4.43 -20.24 10.75
N ARG A 215 3.79 -21.31 10.30
CA ARG A 215 2.61 -21.24 9.41
C ARG A 215 1.42 -20.46 10.00
N LYS A 216 1.16 -20.57 11.31
CA LYS A 216 0.09 -19.83 11.98
C LYS A 216 0.38 -18.31 12.02
N PRO A 217 1.54 -17.83 12.53
CA PRO A 217 1.94 -16.42 12.40
C PRO A 217 1.93 -15.92 10.95
N LEU A 218 2.45 -16.71 10.01
CA LEU A 218 2.48 -16.35 8.59
C LEU A 218 1.08 -16.07 8.04
N LEU A 219 0.11 -16.97 8.28
CA LEU A 219 -1.27 -16.80 7.86
C LEU A 219 -1.96 -15.61 8.55
N ALA A 220 -1.69 -15.41 9.84
CA ALA A 220 -2.23 -14.27 10.57
C ALA A 220 -1.72 -12.94 9.97
N ILE A 221 -0.42 -12.83 9.71
CA ILE A 221 0.20 -11.65 9.09
C ILE A 221 -0.35 -11.45 7.67
N LEU A 222 -0.51 -12.52 6.89
CA LEU A 222 -1.06 -12.46 5.54
C LEU A 222 -2.49 -11.88 5.53
N ILE A 223 -3.38 -12.38 6.37
CA ILE A 223 -4.79 -11.91 6.42
C ILE A 223 -4.85 -10.46 6.92
N CYS A 224 -4.12 -10.14 7.99
CA CYS A 224 -4.12 -8.80 8.57
C CYS A 224 -3.49 -7.76 7.64
N SER A 225 -2.38 -8.08 6.95
CA SER A 225 -1.78 -7.17 5.97
C SER A 225 -2.68 -6.98 4.75
N GLY A 226 -3.38 -8.04 4.34
CA GLY A 226 -4.39 -7.98 3.29
C GLY A 226 -5.51 -6.99 3.61
N PHE A 227 -6.07 -7.07 4.82
CA PHE A 227 -7.09 -6.14 5.28
C PHE A 227 -6.58 -4.71 5.38
N GLY A 228 -5.38 -4.48 5.94
CA GLY A 228 -4.80 -3.15 6.03
C GLY A 228 -4.62 -2.49 4.66
N THR A 229 -4.11 -3.25 3.68
CA THR A 229 -3.95 -2.79 2.30
C THR A 229 -5.30 -2.59 1.61
N ALA A 230 -6.27 -3.48 1.84
CA ALA A 230 -7.62 -3.35 1.32
C ALA A 230 -8.31 -2.09 1.85
N SER A 231 -8.08 -1.71 3.12
CA SER A 231 -8.62 -0.50 3.73
C SER A 231 -8.09 0.75 3.03
N TYR A 232 -6.79 0.83 2.78
CA TYR A 232 -6.18 1.89 1.98
C TYR A 232 -6.76 1.92 0.55
N SER A 233 -6.84 0.76 -0.09
CA SER A 233 -7.33 0.64 -1.47
C SER A 233 -8.79 1.08 -1.60
N LEU A 234 -9.66 0.69 -0.66
CA LEU A 234 -11.06 1.10 -0.64
C LEU A 234 -11.20 2.61 -0.41
N ALA A 235 -10.63 3.12 0.70
CA ALA A 235 -10.86 4.49 1.16
C ALA A 235 -10.19 5.55 0.28
N LEU A 236 -8.98 5.28 -0.22
CA LEU A 236 -8.09 6.29 -0.79
C LEU A 236 -7.73 6.06 -2.27
N VAL A 237 -8.07 4.88 -2.83
CA VAL A 237 -7.84 4.59 -4.26
C VAL A 237 -9.15 4.39 -5.00
N LEU A 238 -9.94 3.39 -4.61
CA LEU A 238 -11.19 3.03 -5.27
C LEU A 238 -12.19 4.19 -5.31
N MET A 239 -12.43 4.84 -4.17
CA MET A 239 -13.41 5.92 -4.04
C MET A 239 -13.13 7.10 -4.97
N ASN A 240 -11.87 7.32 -5.37
CA ASN A 240 -11.51 8.39 -6.30
C ASN A 240 -12.04 8.17 -7.72
N GLY A 241 -12.14 6.91 -8.13
CA GLY A 241 -12.71 6.56 -9.42
C GLY A 241 -14.20 6.24 -9.38
N PHE A 242 -14.66 5.67 -8.26
CA PHE A 242 -16.04 5.20 -8.11
C PHE A 242 -17.05 6.33 -7.86
N ILE A 243 -16.74 7.27 -6.95
CA ILE A 243 -17.68 8.34 -6.59
C ILE A 243 -18.09 9.19 -7.81
N PRO A 244 -17.18 9.61 -8.71
CA PRO A 244 -17.57 10.33 -9.92
C PRO A 244 -18.47 9.57 -10.90
N LEU A 245 -18.61 8.23 -10.76
CA LEU A 245 -19.52 7.44 -11.58
C LEU A 245 -20.95 7.42 -11.05
N ILE A 246 -21.15 7.68 -9.75
CA ILE A 246 -22.45 7.60 -9.06
C ILE A 246 -22.94 8.94 -8.51
N SER A 247 -22.18 10.01 -8.69
CA SER A 247 -22.50 11.35 -8.21
C SER A 247 -22.14 12.41 -9.25
N THR A 248 -22.55 13.64 -9.00
CA THR A 248 -22.27 14.80 -9.86
C THR A 248 -20.88 15.42 -9.58
N THR A 249 -20.11 14.86 -8.64
CA THR A 249 -18.81 15.39 -8.26
C THR A 249 -17.74 15.13 -9.33
N THR A 250 -16.89 16.11 -9.55
CA THR A 250 -15.79 15.99 -10.50
C THR A 250 -14.63 15.16 -9.93
N LYS A 251 -13.83 14.56 -10.82
CA LYS A 251 -12.60 13.84 -10.42
C LYS A 251 -11.63 14.75 -9.67
N ALA A 252 -11.55 16.04 -10.03
CA ALA A 252 -10.67 17.01 -9.38
C ALA A 252 -11.11 17.31 -7.94
N GLU A 253 -12.42 17.48 -7.70
CA GLU A 253 -12.97 17.67 -6.36
C GLU A 253 -12.71 16.44 -5.47
N ILE A 254 -12.91 15.24 -6.00
CA ILE A 254 -12.62 14.00 -5.26
C ILE A 254 -11.13 13.87 -4.96
N MET A 255 -10.24 14.25 -5.87
CA MET A 255 -8.79 14.25 -5.61
C MET A 255 -8.40 15.28 -4.54
N LYS A 256 -9.04 16.44 -4.50
CA LYS A 256 -8.88 17.43 -3.42
C LYS A 256 -9.25 16.83 -2.07
N ILE A 257 -10.43 16.19 -1.98
CA ILE A 257 -10.88 15.50 -0.76
C ILE A 257 -9.88 14.39 -0.38
N ASN A 258 -9.44 13.60 -1.35
CA ASN A 258 -8.48 12.52 -1.13
C ASN A 258 -7.17 13.02 -0.52
N THR A 259 -6.68 14.16 -0.97
CA THR A 259 -5.48 14.79 -0.42
C THR A 259 -5.67 15.19 1.05
N TYR A 260 -6.82 15.75 1.41
CA TYR A 260 -7.13 16.06 2.82
C TYR A 260 -7.31 14.80 3.67
N LEU A 261 -7.89 13.73 3.13
CA LEU A 261 -8.02 12.45 3.83
C LEU A 261 -6.65 11.78 4.05
N LEU A 262 -5.73 11.89 3.09
CA LEU A 262 -4.35 11.42 3.26
C LEU A 262 -3.57 12.26 4.28
N LEU A 263 -3.83 13.56 4.35
CA LEU A 263 -3.27 14.40 5.39
C LEU A 263 -3.81 13.99 6.78
N LEU A 264 -5.11 13.70 6.88
CA LEU A 264 -5.73 13.17 8.09
C LEU A 264 -5.09 11.84 8.50
N ASP A 265 -4.92 10.89 7.54
CA ASP A 265 -4.27 9.60 7.73
C ASP A 265 -2.84 9.79 8.28
N PHE A 266 -2.04 10.60 7.60
CA PHE A 266 -0.66 10.93 8.00
C PHE A 266 -0.57 11.47 9.43
N CYS A 267 -1.43 12.42 9.80
CA CYS A 267 -1.46 13.01 11.14
C CYS A 267 -2.04 12.07 12.20
N ALA A 268 -2.99 11.23 11.83
CA ALA A 268 -3.65 10.31 12.76
C ALA A 268 -2.78 9.09 13.11
N LEU A 269 -1.87 8.66 12.23
CA LEU A 269 -1.01 7.50 12.47
C LEU A 269 -0.22 7.57 13.79
N PRO A 270 0.52 8.66 14.11
CA PRO A 270 1.23 8.76 15.39
C PRO A 270 0.29 8.75 16.60
N PHE A 271 -0.90 9.35 16.48
CA PHE A 271 -1.92 9.33 17.54
C PHE A 271 -2.41 7.92 17.83
N PHE A 272 -2.78 7.14 16.81
CA PHE A 272 -3.22 5.76 16.98
C PHE A 272 -2.07 4.83 17.41
N GLY A 273 -0.83 5.11 17.03
CA GLY A 273 0.34 4.40 17.55
C GLY A 273 0.55 4.62 19.06
N TRP A 274 0.36 5.86 19.51
CA TRP A 274 0.37 6.18 20.94
C TRP A 274 -0.83 5.55 21.69
N LEU A 275 -2.01 5.59 21.10
CA LEU A 275 -3.21 4.96 21.66
C LEU A 275 -3.03 3.44 21.79
N ALA A 276 -2.46 2.79 20.77
CA ALA A 276 -2.16 1.35 20.79
C ALA A 276 -1.24 0.97 21.95
N ALA A 277 -0.24 1.80 22.27
CA ALA A 277 0.64 1.59 23.41
C ALA A 277 -0.10 1.68 24.77
N LYS A 278 -1.20 2.44 24.85
CA LYS A 278 -2.00 2.60 26.09
C LYS A 278 -3.05 1.51 26.28
N ILE A 279 -3.86 1.25 25.26
CA ILE A 279 -5.02 0.32 25.38
C ILE A 279 -4.70 -1.10 24.94
N GLY A 280 -3.53 -1.31 24.33
CA GLY A 280 -3.09 -2.57 23.74
C GLY A 280 -3.35 -2.64 22.24
N ARG A 281 -2.31 -2.99 21.48
CA ARG A 281 -2.30 -3.06 20.00
C ARG A 281 -3.39 -3.96 19.43
N GLU A 282 -3.59 -5.12 20.02
CA GLU A 282 -4.58 -6.12 19.55
C GLU A 282 -6.02 -5.65 19.76
N LYS A 283 -6.29 -4.98 20.89
CA LYS A 283 -7.62 -4.42 21.17
C LYS A 283 -7.97 -3.32 20.17
N LEU A 284 -7.01 -2.45 19.86
CA LEU A 284 -7.21 -1.37 18.88
C LEU A 284 -7.45 -1.94 17.48
N MET A 285 -6.61 -2.89 17.03
CA MET A 285 -6.76 -3.54 15.73
C MET A 285 -8.10 -4.28 15.61
N LEU A 286 -8.51 -4.99 16.66
CA LEU A 286 -9.80 -5.69 16.69
C LEU A 286 -10.98 -4.72 16.63
N ALA A 287 -10.95 -3.65 17.42
CA ALA A 287 -11.98 -2.62 17.40
C ALA A 287 -12.10 -1.96 16.00
N ALA A 288 -10.97 -1.69 15.35
CA ALA A 288 -10.93 -1.10 14.03
C ALA A 288 -11.50 -2.05 12.96
N SER A 289 -11.14 -3.35 12.98
CA SER A 289 -11.65 -4.33 12.01
C SER A 289 -13.14 -4.63 12.21
N LEU A 290 -13.61 -4.82 13.44
CA LEU A 290 -15.03 -5.02 13.75
C LEU A 290 -15.87 -3.77 13.46
N GLY A 291 -15.42 -2.60 13.91
CA GLY A 291 -16.11 -1.33 13.64
C GLY A 291 -16.22 -1.07 12.14
N GLY A 292 -15.13 -1.32 11.40
CA GLY A 292 -15.15 -1.26 9.94
C GLY A 292 -16.18 -2.21 9.34
N ALA A 293 -16.17 -3.49 9.70
CA ALA A 293 -17.10 -4.48 9.17
C ALA A 293 -18.59 -4.09 9.41
N LEU A 294 -18.91 -3.58 10.59
CA LEU A 294 -20.27 -3.18 10.94
C LEU A 294 -20.74 -1.89 10.25
N CYS A 295 -19.84 -0.91 10.08
CA CYS A 295 -20.17 0.40 9.52
C CYS A 295 -20.18 0.42 7.98
N THR A 296 -19.58 -0.56 7.31
CA THR A 296 -19.38 -0.54 5.84
C THR A 296 -20.68 -0.38 5.07
N ILE A 297 -21.66 -1.24 5.31
CA ILE A 297 -22.92 -1.24 4.54
C ILE A 297 -23.71 0.04 4.78
N PRO A 298 -23.98 0.49 6.04
CA PRO A 298 -24.69 1.75 6.28
C PRO A 298 -23.98 2.96 5.63
N LEU A 299 -22.66 3.04 5.72
CA LEU A 299 -21.91 4.15 5.13
C LEU A 299 -21.99 4.16 3.60
N LEU A 300 -21.89 3.00 2.96
CA LEU A 300 -21.95 2.93 1.49
C LEU A 300 -23.36 3.17 0.95
N LEU A 301 -24.40 2.71 1.63
CA LEU A 301 -25.79 3.00 1.26
C LEU A 301 -26.09 4.51 1.31
N SER A 302 -25.45 5.25 2.21
CA SER A 302 -25.59 6.70 2.31
C SER A 302 -24.82 7.47 1.23
N LEU A 303 -24.06 6.80 0.36
CA LEU A 303 -23.23 7.44 -0.66
C LEU A 303 -24.03 7.83 -1.92
N GLU A 304 -25.11 7.13 -2.23
CA GLU A 304 -25.89 7.35 -3.44
C GLU A 304 -26.61 8.70 -3.40
N GLY A 305 -26.41 9.53 -4.41
CA GLY A 305 -27.01 10.88 -4.49
C GLY A 305 -26.52 11.89 -3.45
N SER A 306 -25.42 11.60 -2.74
CA SER A 306 -24.97 12.41 -1.62
C SER A 306 -24.26 13.70 -2.02
N SER A 307 -24.39 14.69 -1.12
CA SER A 307 -23.64 15.96 -1.21
C SER A 307 -22.14 15.75 -0.95
N LEU A 308 -21.34 16.72 -1.34
CA LEU A 308 -19.88 16.70 -1.10
C LEU A 308 -19.52 16.53 0.39
N ILE A 309 -20.28 17.16 1.29
CA ILE A 309 -20.08 17.06 2.74
C ILE A 309 -20.38 15.62 3.21
N THR A 310 -21.43 15.00 2.72
CA THR A 310 -21.79 13.61 3.04
C THR A 310 -20.73 12.65 2.55
N ILE A 311 -20.18 12.85 1.34
CA ILE A 311 -19.06 12.05 0.80
C ILE A 311 -17.85 12.11 1.73
N ILE A 312 -17.48 13.30 2.22
CA ILE A 312 -16.39 13.48 3.17
C ILE A 312 -16.68 12.73 4.48
N ALA A 313 -17.89 12.92 5.03
CA ALA A 313 -18.32 12.29 6.29
C ALA A 313 -18.31 10.75 6.21
N ILE A 314 -18.63 10.17 5.05
CA ILE A 314 -18.61 8.73 4.81
C ILE A 314 -17.15 8.22 4.67
N ARG A 315 -16.25 8.97 4.03
CA ARG A 315 -14.87 8.53 3.80
C ARG A 315 -13.99 8.60 5.05
N ILE A 316 -14.25 9.55 5.95
CA ILE A 316 -13.47 9.71 7.21
C ILE A 316 -13.44 8.42 8.04
N PRO A 317 -14.56 7.76 8.39
CA PRO A 317 -14.56 6.50 9.12
C PRO A 317 -13.73 5.40 8.45
N PHE A 318 -13.82 5.24 7.13
CA PHE A 318 -13.01 4.24 6.41
C PHE A 318 -11.52 4.49 6.57
N VAL A 319 -11.09 5.75 6.48
CA VAL A 319 -9.68 6.13 6.72
C VAL A 319 -9.29 5.84 8.16
N LEU A 320 -10.09 6.27 9.14
CA LEU A 320 -9.78 6.10 10.56
C LEU A 320 -9.73 4.63 10.99
N PHE A 321 -10.61 3.76 10.48
CA PHE A 321 -10.52 2.31 10.73
C PHE A 321 -9.24 1.73 10.13
N GLY A 322 -8.85 2.14 8.92
CA GLY A 322 -7.60 1.73 8.29
C GLY A 322 -6.37 2.16 9.11
N VAL A 323 -6.33 3.43 9.52
CA VAL A 323 -5.23 4.00 10.33
C VAL A 323 -5.14 3.33 11.71
N ALA A 324 -6.25 3.20 12.43
CA ALA A 324 -6.29 2.58 13.75
C ALA A 324 -5.81 1.12 13.71
N PHE A 325 -6.10 0.42 12.62
CA PHE A 325 -5.64 -0.94 12.39
C PHE A 325 -4.15 -0.99 12.06
N PHE A 326 -3.70 -0.15 11.13
CA PHE A 326 -2.37 -0.27 10.54
C PHE A 326 -1.26 0.38 11.38
N ALA A 327 -1.59 1.38 12.21
CA ALA A 327 -0.61 2.06 13.05
C ALA A 327 0.25 1.09 13.91
N PRO A 328 -0.29 0.14 14.68
CA PRO A 328 0.49 -0.81 15.46
C PRO A 328 0.87 -2.09 14.69
N PHE A 329 0.46 -2.25 13.42
CA PHE A 329 0.56 -3.51 12.67
C PHE A 329 1.95 -4.13 12.67
N HIS A 330 3.01 -3.35 12.37
CA HIS A 330 4.38 -3.90 12.31
C HIS A 330 4.87 -4.37 13.68
N ALA A 331 4.52 -3.64 14.75
CA ALA A 331 4.87 -4.02 16.12
C ALA A 331 4.10 -5.29 16.54
N TRP A 332 2.83 -5.43 16.14
CA TRP A 332 2.04 -6.64 16.35
C TRP A 332 2.63 -7.82 15.59
N ALA A 333 2.90 -7.67 14.30
CA ALA A 333 3.49 -8.75 13.50
C ALA A 333 4.86 -9.20 14.06
N ALA A 334 5.68 -8.25 14.53
CA ALA A 334 6.97 -8.57 15.14
C ALA A 334 6.85 -9.31 16.49
N SER A 335 5.72 -9.18 17.19
CA SER A 335 5.49 -9.91 18.44
C SER A 335 5.07 -11.38 18.24
N LEU A 336 4.60 -11.75 17.05
CA LEU A 336 4.16 -13.12 16.74
C LEU A 336 5.30 -14.06 16.37
N VAL A 337 6.48 -13.53 16.03
CA VAL A 337 7.57 -14.32 15.43
C VAL A 337 8.87 -14.12 16.20
N ALA A 338 9.57 -15.22 16.48
CA ALA A 338 10.87 -15.19 17.14
C ALA A 338 11.89 -14.30 16.34
N PRO A 339 12.80 -13.57 17.01
CA PRO A 339 13.74 -12.65 16.36
C PRO A 339 14.52 -13.29 15.19
N THR A 340 14.93 -14.56 15.33
CA THR A 340 15.69 -15.31 14.33
C THR A 340 14.97 -15.55 13.01
N HIS A 341 13.61 -15.62 13.02
CA HIS A 341 12.79 -15.91 11.84
C HIS A 341 11.94 -14.70 11.42
N ARG A 342 11.97 -13.63 12.18
CA ARG A 342 11.07 -12.47 12.08
C ARG A 342 11.08 -11.85 10.69
N TYR A 343 12.27 -11.59 10.14
CA TYR A 343 12.38 -10.96 8.83
C TYR A 343 11.73 -11.79 7.72
N ALA A 344 12.07 -13.07 7.61
CA ALA A 344 11.57 -13.94 6.55
C ALA A 344 10.04 -14.13 6.63
N VAL A 345 9.51 -14.43 7.84
CA VAL A 345 8.09 -14.72 8.03
C VAL A 345 7.23 -13.46 7.85
N ILE A 346 7.64 -12.32 8.41
CA ILE A 346 6.87 -11.08 8.29
C ILE A 346 6.89 -10.56 6.86
N SER A 347 8.05 -10.55 6.21
CA SER A 347 8.16 -10.07 4.82
C SER A 347 7.33 -10.91 3.86
N LEU A 348 7.38 -12.23 3.99
CA LEU A 348 6.57 -13.12 3.15
C LEU A 348 5.08 -12.96 3.43
N GLY A 349 4.66 -13.00 4.72
CA GLY A 349 3.26 -12.87 5.11
C GLY A 349 2.67 -11.52 4.66
N TYR A 350 3.42 -10.43 4.88
CA TYR A 350 3.03 -9.10 4.42
C TYR A 350 2.91 -9.02 2.89
N ALA A 351 3.92 -9.48 2.16
CA ALA A 351 3.91 -9.45 0.72
C ALA A 351 2.76 -10.26 0.12
N LEU A 352 2.52 -11.47 0.61
CA LEU A 352 1.41 -12.31 0.15
C LEU A 352 0.05 -11.68 0.47
N GLY A 353 -0.16 -11.16 1.68
CA GLY A 353 -1.41 -10.50 2.05
C GLY A 353 -1.66 -9.23 1.24
N TYR A 354 -0.63 -8.38 1.10
CA TYR A 354 -0.67 -7.19 0.28
C TYR A 354 -1.07 -7.52 -1.17
N GLN A 355 -0.45 -8.55 -1.76
CA GLN A 355 -0.61 -8.90 -3.18
C GLN A 355 -1.91 -9.66 -3.46
N LEU A 356 -2.20 -10.71 -2.66
CA LEU A 356 -3.30 -11.61 -2.96
C LEU A 356 -4.65 -11.10 -2.45
N LEU A 357 -4.64 -10.38 -1.32
CA LEU A 357 -5.87 -9.93 -0.67
C LEU A 357 -6.06 -8.41 -0.79
N GLY A 358 -5.02 -7.62 -0.60
CA GLY A 358 -5.15 -6.17 -0.55
C GLY A 358 -5.23 -5.51 -1.92
N SER A 359 -4.29 -5.81 -2.80
CA SER A 359 -4.16 -5.11 -4.09
C SER A 359 -5.35 -5.30 -5.05
N PRO A 360 -6.07 -6.45 -5.09
CA PRO A 360 -7.20 -6.62 -6.00
C PRO A 360 -8.49 -5.94 -5.52
N THR A 361 -8.51 -5.35 -4.32
CA THR A 361 -9.72 -4.78 -3.70
C THR A 361 -10.48 -3.84 -4.63
N ALA A 362 -9.80 -2.90 -5.27
CA ALA A 362 -10.47 -1.92 -6.13
C ALA A 362 -11.15 -2.57 -7.34
N ALA A 363 -10.46 -3.50 -8.01
CA ALA A 363 -11.00 -4.21 -9.17
C ALA A 363 -12.18 -5.13 -8.79
N ILE A 364 -12.03 -5.91 -7.70
CA ILE A 364 -13.08 -6.82 -7.21
C ILE A 364 -14.31 -6.02 -6.77
N SER A 365 -14.13 -4.94 -6.02
CA SER A 365 -15.23 -4.09 -5.56
C SER A 365 -16.04 -3.49 -6.70
N LEU A 366 -15.35 -2.95 -7.73
CA LEU A 366 -16.03 -2.43 -8.92
C LEU A 366 -16.71 -3.53 -9.75
N TRP A 367 -16.09 -4.70 -9.83
CA TRP A 367 -16.71 -5.85 -10.50
C TRP A 367 -17.99 -6.29 -9.78
N CYS A 368 -18.00 -6.32 -8.43
CA CYS A 368 -19.21 -6.60 -7.65
C CYS A 368 -20.31 -5.57 -7.94
N PHE A 369 -19.95 -4.28 -8.00
CA PHE A 369 -20.87 -3.21 -8.37
C PHE A 369 -21.42 -3.39 -9.80
N GLN A 370 -20.55 -3.69 -10.77
CA GLN A 370 -20.94 -3.92 -12.16
C GLN A 370 -21.96 -5.06 -12.29
N LYS A 371 -21.83 -6.11 -11.46
CA LYS A 371 -22.71 -7.29 -11.50
C LYS A 371 -24.04 -7.06 -10.78
N THR A 372 -24.05 -6.27 -9.71
CA THR A 372 -25.24 -6.12 -8.83
C THR A 372 -25.99 -4.82 -9.01
N GLY A 373 -25.33 -3.77 -9.50
CA GLY A 373 -25.87 -2.41 -9.56
C GLY A 373 -26.03 -1.72 -8.19
N HIS A 374 -25.71 -2.41 -7.08
CA HIS A 374 -25.89 -1.87 -5.72
C HIS A 374 -24.61 -1.24 -5.17
N VAL A 375 -24.66 0.02 -4.73
CA VAL A 375 -23.49 0.74 -4.18
C VAL A 375 -22.89 0.00 -2.97
N ALA A 376 -23.70 -0.62 -2.12
CA ALA A 376 -23.24 -1.38 -0.97
C ALA A 376 -22.30 -2.55 -1.34
N SER A 377 -22.44 -3.12 -2.55
CA SER A 377 -21.64 -4.26 -3.00
C SER A 377 -20.15 -3.94 -3.14
N VAL A 378 -19.81 -2.67 -3.30
CA VAL A 378 -18.42 -2.19 -3.34
C VAL A 378 -17.66 -2.52 -2.05
N GLY A 379 -18.36 -2.58 -0.91
CA GLY A 379 -17.79 -2.89 0.39
C GLY A 379 -17.74 -4.37 0.77
N TRP A 380 -18.38 -5.27 0.02
CA TRP A 380 -18.52 -6.69 0.41
C TRP A 380 -17.17 -7.39 0.59
N TYR A 381 -16.27 -7.19 -0.35
CA TYR A 381 -14.93 -7.78 -0.29
C TYR A 381 -14.15 -7.29 0.94
N TRP A 382 -14.17 -5.98 1.18
CA TRP A 382 -13.50 -5.38 2.34
C TRP A 382 -14.10 -5.86 3.66
N MET A 383 -15.43 -5.95 3.76
CA MET A 383 -16.13 -6.46 4.93
C MET A 383 -15.78 -7.91 5.23
N LEU A 384 -15.67 -8.75 4.21
CA LEU A 384 -15.23 -10.15 4.34
C LEU A 384 -13.81 -10.21 4.91
N LEU A 385 -12.87 -9.39 4.41
CA LEU A 385 -11.51 -9.33 4.94
C LEU A 385 -11.48 -8.77 6.38
N ALA A 386 -12.31 -7.79 6.70
CA ALA A 386 -12.45 -7.24 8.04
C ALA A 386 -12.91 -8.32 9.05
N PHE A 387 -13.90 -9.10 8.67
CA PHE A 387 -14.40 -10.21 9.49
C PHE A 387 -13.34 -11.31 9.67
N ALA A 388 -12.67 -11.74 8.59
CA ALA A 388 -11.60 -12.73 8.65
C ALA A 388 -10.45 -12.27 9.56
N THR A 389 -10.08 -10.99 9.46
CA THR A 389 -9.06 -10.35 10.30
C THR A 389 -9.46 -10.34 11.77
N SER A 390 -10.72 -10.02 12.07
CA SER A 390 -11.23 -10.02 13.45
C SER A 390 -11.15 -11.42 14.08
N VAL A 391 -11.50 -12.46 13.32
CA VAL A 391 -11.38 -13.86 13.78
C VAL A 391 -9.92 -14.24 14.05
N VAL A 392 -9.00 -13.82 13.18
CA VAL A 392 -7.56 -14.07 13.37
C VAL A 392 -7.04 -13.38 14.63
N LEU A 393 -7.39 -12.11 14.86
CA LEU A 393 -6.95 -11.36 16.05
C LEU A 393 -7.48 -11.96 17.35
N MET A 394 -8.73 -12.44 17.37
CA MET A 394 -9.29 -13.12 18.54
C MET A 394 -8.54 -14.42 18.87
N LYS A 395 -8.18 -15.21 17.85
CA LYS A 395 -7.44 -16.47 18.03
C LYS A 395 -5.98 -16.25 18.45
N THR A 396 -5.30 -15.25 17.89
CA THR A 396 -3.90 -14.95 18.26
C THR A 396 -3.79 -14.44 19.68
N LYS A 397 -4.76 -13.66 20.17
CA LYS A 397 -4.81 -13.19 21.55
C LYS A 397 -4.91 -14.36 22.55
N SER A 398 -5.72 -15.37 22.29
CA SER A 398 -5.88 -16.56 23.11
C SER A 398 -4.54 -17.29 23.31
N GLN A 399 -3.76 -17.48 22.23
CA GLN A 399 -2.47 -18.18 22.28
C GLN A 399 -1.38 -17.42 23.08
N ILE A 400 -1.38 -16.09 23.02
CA ILE A 400 -0.43 -15.27 23.81
C ILE A 400 -0.76 -15.32 25.30
N VAL A 401 -2.04 -15.38 25.67
CA VAL A 401 -2.48 -15.51 27.06
C VAL A 401 -2.14 -16.88 27.61
N GLU A 402 -2.34 -17.96 26.86
CA GLU A 402 -1.96 -19.32 27.25
C GLU A 402 -0.44 -19.45 27.47
N ALA A 403 0.39 -18.94 26.55
CA ALA A 403 1.86 -18.97 26.67
C ALA A 403 2.42 -18.07 27.80
N ALA A 404 1.64 -17.16 28.33
CA ALA A 404 2.03 -16.33 29.48
C ALA A 404 1.68 -16.95 30.85
N HIS A 405 0.86 -18.02 30.83
CA HIS A 405 0.46 -18.78 32.03
C HIS A 405 1.21 -20.12 32.17
N GLU A 406 1.97 -20.54 31.16
CA GLU A 406 2.98 -21.61 31.21
C GLU A 406 4.37 -21.07 31.57
#